data_e17391bffda94d9c459782f451eca30d
#
_entry.id   e17391bffda94d9c459782f451eca30d
#
_cell.length_a   1.000
_cell.length_b   1.000
_cell.length_c   1.000
_cell.angle_alpha   90.00
_cell.angle_beta   90.00
_cell.angle_gamma   90.00
#
_symmetry.space_group_name_H-M   'P 1'
#
loop_
_entity.id
_entity.type
_entity.pdbx_description
1 polymer ?
#
loop_
_entity_poly.entity_id
_entity_poly.type
_entity_poly.pdbx_seq_one_letter_code
_entity_poly.pdbx_strand_id
1 'polypeptide(L)'
;MKLAVVAVVLAVAASPAEFVAAHRQADGGFAESGGRSDPTLTAWAVLGLVSAGRQPDPSTASYLEAQPVSGASDIALRILALRALQKNADSEVARLEALRRRDGRIGRLVNSTIWGVLALRAAGRPAGGSVRYLLRAQHRTGGWAWYPRGAPDSNDTAAAVQALRAGGVGARARAIRRGLTFLRGLQRQDGGFPLVRGRTSDAQSTAWAIQAFVSAGRSPGGPAFRYLAKLRRPDGSYRYSKSYAATPVWVTSQVLPALGRKPFPLR
;
A
#
# COMPACT_ATOMS: atom_id res chain seq x y z
N MET A 1 23.67 24.08 50.27
CA MET A 1 22.49 23.99 49.39
C MET A 1 22.91 23.28 48.13
N LYS A 2 22.57 22.01 47.95
CA LYS A 2 22.87 21.24 46.72
C LYS A 2 21.71 21.39 45.76
N LEU A 3 21.93 22.06 44.62
CA LEU A 3 20.97 22.09 43.52
C LEU A 3 20.93 20.70 42.87
N ALA A 4 19.78 20.03 42.94
CA ALA A 4 19.53 18.83 42.15
C ALA A 4 19.17 19.26 40.72
N VAL A 5 20.03 18.95 39.74
CA VAL A 5 19.70 19.11 38.34
C VAL A 5 18.78 17.94 37.94
N VAL A 6 17.49 18.24 37.75
CA VAL A 6 16.54 17.27 37.21
C VAL A 6 16.73 17.27 35.69
N ALA A 7 17.38 16.24 35.17
CA ALA A 7 17.45 16.00 33.73
C ALA A 7 16.10 15.54 33.23
N VAL A 8 15.36 16.40 32.56
CA VAL A 8 14.13 16.04 31.84
C VAL A 8 14.56 15.30 30.56
N VAL A 9 14.53 13.96 30.59
CA VAL A 9 14.68 13.14 29.38
C VAL A 9 13.38 13.26 28.59
N LEU A 10 13.37 14.13 27.59
CA LEU A 10 12.31 14.17 26.58
C LEU A 10 12.36 12.85 25.81
N ALA A 11 11.45 11.93 26.11
CA ALA A 11 11.24 10.72 25.32
C ALA A 11 10.83 11.16 23.89
N VAL A 12 11.74 11.05 22.94
CA VAL A 12 11.41 11.26 21.53
C VAL A 12 10.44 10.15 21.12
N ALA A 13 9.21 10.53 20.76
CA ALA A 13 8.22 9.57 20.29
C ALA A 13 8.78 8.79 19.10
N ALA A 14 8.75 7.45 19.17
CA ALA A 14 9.27 6.59 18.12
C ALA A 14 8.63 6.94 16.77
N SER A 15 9.44 6.93 15.71
CA SER A 15 8.92 7.15 14.36
C SER A 15 8.12 5.92 13.88
N PRO A 16 7.14 6.09 12.98
CA PRO A 16 6.42 4.94 12.41
C PRO A 16 7.33 3.92 11.73
N ALA A 17 8.44 4.38 11.13
CA ALA A 17 9.42 3.48 10.52
C ALA A 17 10.23 2.70 11.56
N GLU A 18 10.58 3.32 12.69
CA GLU A 18 11.22 2.62 13.81
C GLU A 18 10.30 1.57 14.40
N PHE A 19 9.01 1.91 14.59
CA PHE A 19 8.03 0.94 15.05
C PHE A 19 7.97 -0.29 14.14
N VAL A 20 7.82 -0.11 12.82
CA VAL A 20 7.80 -1.25 11.88
C VAL A 20 9.11 -2.03 11.94
N ALA A 21 10.26 -1.35 11.90
CA ALA A 21 11.57 -2.00 11.90
C ALA A 21 11.82 -2.87 13.16
N ALA A 22 11.30 -2.45 14.32
CA ALA A 22 11.40 -3.20 15.57
C ALA A 22 10.62 -4.53 15.58
N HIS A 23 9.73 -4.75 14.61
CA HIS A 23 8.94 -5.98 14.49
C HIS A 23 9.54 -7.02 13.52
N ARG A 24 10.79 -6.79 13.07
CA ARG A 24 11.54 -7.81 12.32
C ARG A 24 11.93 -8.96 13.24
N GLN A 25 11.73 -10.18 12.78
CA GLN A 25 12.07 -11.41 13.48
C GLN A 25 13.50 -11.87 13.12
N ALA A 26 14.01 -12.84 13.87
CA ALA A 26 15.36 -13.39 13.65
C ALA A 26 15.55 -14.05 12.28
N ASP A 27 14.45 -14.61 11.70
CA ASP A 27 14.44 -15.20 10.37
C ASP A 27 14.43 -14.17 9.21
N GLY A 28 14.39 -12.87 9.53
CA GLY A 28 14.34 -11.77 8.56
C GLY A 28 12.92 -11.34 8.18
N GLY A 29 11.87 -12.11 8.52
CA GLY A 29 10.48 -11.76 8.30
C GLY A 29 9.96 -10.74 9.30
N PHE A 30 8.74 -10.27 9.09
CA PHE A 30 8.04 -9.35 10.00
C PHE A 30 6.79 -10.02 10.55
N ALA A 31 6.47 -9.70 11.81
CA ALA A 31 5.31 -10.23 12.52
C ALA A 31 4.56 -9.13 13.29
N GLU A 32 3.29 -9.35 13.56
CA GLU A 32 2.60 -8.62 14.63
C GLU A 32 3.11 -9.11 15.99
N SER A 33 2.94 -8.30 17.03
CA SER A 33 3.41 -8.64 18.39
C SER A 33 2.91 -10.02 18.82
N GLY A 34 3.83 -10.89 19.25
CA GLY A 34 3.52 -12.26 19.67
C GLY A 34 3.20 -13.23 18.53
N GLY A 35 3.25 -12.78 17.27
CA GLY A 35 3.02 -13.60 16.08
C GLY A 35 4.30 -14.22 15.51
N ARG A 36 4.14 -14.99 14.43
CA ARG A 36 5.22 -15.51 13.59
C ARG A 36 5.37 -14.65 12.35
N SER A 37 6.54 -14.69 11.71
CA SER A 37 6.80 -14.02 10.44
C SER A 37 5.76 -14.42 9.39
N ASP A 38 5.21 -13.40 8.71
CA ASP A 38 4.22 -13.55 7.63
C ASP A 38 4.77 -12.93 6.34
N PRO A 39 4.76 -13.67 5.21
CA PRO A 39 5.33 -13.17 3.95
C PRO A 39 4.62 -11.94 3.41
N THR A 40 3.30 -11.85 3.57
CA THR A 40 2.51 -10.71 3.09
C THR A 40 2.76 -9.48 3.94
N LEU A 41 2.77 -9.65 5.28
CA LEU A 41 3.14 -8.58 6.20
C LEU A 41 4.59 -8.12 5.97
N THR A 42 5.52 -9.06 5.74
CA THR A 42 6.92 -8.74 5.44
C THR A 42 7.03 -7.90 4.17
N ALA A 43 6.31 -8.25 3.11
CA ALA A 43 6.31 -7.46 1.89
C ALA A 43 5.75 -6.04 2.12
N TRP A 44 4.70 -5.88 2.93
CA TRP A 44 4.18 -4.57 3.32
C TRP A 44 5.18 -3.79 4.16
N ALA A 45 5.84 -4.43 5.13
CA ALA A 45 6.87 -3.80 5.96
C ALA A 45 8.03 -3.27 5.11
N VAL A 46 8.50 -4.06 4.13
CA VAL A 46 9.51 -3.63 3.16
C VAL A 46 9.06 -2.37 2.41
N LEU A 47 7.85 -2.41 1.81
CA LEU A 47 7.32 -1.27 1.05
C LEU A 47 7.17 -0.03 1.94
N GLY A 48 6.69 -0.20 3.16
CA GLY A 48 6.59 0.87 4.14
C GLY A 48 7.94 1.48 4.48
N LEU A 49 8.91 0.67 4.89
CA LEU A 49 10.24 1.10 5.30
C LEU A 49 10.99 1.78 4.16
N VAL A 50 11.04 1.17 2.97
CA VAL A 50 11.69 1.76 1.80
C VAL A 50 11.05 3.09 1.41
N SER A 51 9.73 3.21 1.49
CA SER A 51 9.04 4.49 1.24
C SER A 51 9.43 5.59 2.22
N ALA A 52 9.81 5.22 3.45
CA ALA A 52 10.31 6.11 4.49
C ALA A 52 11.83 6.35 4.41
N GLY A 53 12.51 5.84 3.37
CA GLY A 53 13.96 5.98 3.19
C GLY A 53 14.80 5.04 4.07
N ARG A 54 14.18 4.01 4.67
CA ARG A 54 14.86 3.04 5.53
C ARG A 54 14.97 1.69 4.82
N GLN A 55 16.17 1.23 4.61
CA GLN A 55 16.43 -0.11 4.06
C GLN A 55 16.28 -1.18 5.15
N PRO A 56 15.46 -2.22 4.93
CA PRO A 56 15.45 -3.40 5.79
C PRO A 56 16.78 -4.16 5.76
N ASP A 57 16.98 -4.98 6.77
CA ASP A 57 18.12 -5.90 6.83
C ASP A 57 18.14 -6.85 5.61
N PRO A 58 19.32 -7.19 5.07
CA PRO A 58 19.44 -8.09 3.91
C PRO A 58 18.75 -9.46 4.08
N SER A 59 18.67 -10.00 5.31
CA SER A 59 17.95 -11.25 5.60
C SER A 59 16.47 -11.20 5.25
N THR A 60 15.87 -10.00 5.19
CA THR A 60 14.46 -9.81 4.81
C THR A 60 14.21 -10.19 3.34
N ALA A 61 15.17 -9.92 2.45
CA ALA A 61 15.07 -10.36 1.06
C ALA A 61 15.12 -11.89 0.98
N SER A 62 16.10 -12.51 1.66
CA SER A 62 16.25 -13.98 1.73
C SER A 62 15.00 -14.65 2.31
N TYR A 63 14.41 -14.08 3.35
CA TYR A 63 13.13 -14.55 3.87
C TYR A 63 12.03 -14.53 2.81
N LEU A 64 11.84 -13.40 2.11
CA LEU A 64 10.82 -13.30 1.05
C LEU A 64 11.05 -14.28 -0.10
N GLU A 65 12.30 -14.51 -0.50
CA GLU A 65 12.67 -15.43 -1.58
C GLU A 65 12.39 -16.88 -1.19
N ALA A 66 12.61 -17.27 0.07
CA ALA A 66 12.43 -18.62 0.57
C ALA A 66 10.95 -19.04 0.77
N GLN A 67 10.02 -18.07 0.93
CA GLN A 67 8.62 -18.39 1.24
C GLN A 67 7.86 -18.86 0.00
N PRO A 68 6.98 -19.87 0.09
CA PRO A 68 6.09 -20.22 -1.01
C PRO A 68 5.04 -19.13 -1.22
N VAL A 69 4.77 -18.76 -2.49
CA VAL A 69 3.64 -17.90 -2.87
C VAL A 69 2.93 -18.51 -4.09
N SER A 70 1.61 -18.49 -4.10
CA SER A 70 0.81 -19.09 -5.17
C SER A 70 -0.20 -18.12 -5.80
N GLY A 71 -0.75 -17.21 -5.04
CA GLY A 71 -1.76 -16.26 -5.49
C GLY A 71 -1.16 -15.16 -6.37
N ALA A 72 -1.88 -14.74 -7.43
CA ALA A 72 -1.41 -13.65 -8.31
C ALA A 72 -1.15 -12.33 -7.55
N SER A 73 -1.96 -12.03 -6.54
CA SER A 73 -1.76 -10.83 -5.68
C SER A 73 -0.52 -10.98 -4.81
N ASP A 74 -0.27 -12.16 -4.26
CA ASP A 74 0.88 -12.43 -3.38
C ASP A 74 2.19 -12.42 -4.18
N ILE A 75 2.19 -13.02 -5.38
CA ILE A 75 3.32 -12.96 -6.32
C ILE A 75 3.60 -11.49 -6.68
N ALA A 76 2.57 -10.70 -7.01
CA ALA A 76 2.72 -9.30 -7.34
C ALA A 76 3.27 -8.47 -6.18
N LEU A 77 2.79 -8.71 -4.96
CA LEU A 77 3.27 -8.02 -3.76
C LEU A 77 4.74 -8.36 -3.47
N ARG A 78 5.13 -9.63 -3.61
CA ARG A 78 6.53 -10.07 -3.49
C ARG A 78 7.42 -9.37 -4.53
N ILE A 79 7.01 -9.31 -5.80
CA ILE A 79 7.76 -8.59 -6.83
C ILE A 79 7.98 -7.13 -6.42
N LEU A 80 6.91 -6.46 -5.95
CA LEU A 80 7.01 -5.06 -5.50
C LEU A 80 8.03 -4.91 -4.37
N ALA A 81 8.00 -5.80 -3.38
CA ALA A 81 8.93 -5.78 -2.24
C ALA A 81 10.37 -6.06 -2.68
N LEU A 82 10.61 -7.11 -3.47
CA LEU A 82 11.96 -7.43 -3.97
C LEU A 82 12.52 -6.29 -4.84
N ARG A 83 11.70 -5.71 -5.73
CA ARG A 83 12.14 -4.57 -6.55
C ARG A 83 12.41 -3.32 -5.72
N ALA A 84 11.66 -3.07 -4.66
CA ALA A 84 11.94 -1.99 -3.71
C ALA A 84 13.28 -2.20 -2.98
N LEU A 85 13.67 -3.44 -2.71
CA LEU A 85 14.98 -3.84 -2.17
C LEU A 85 16.08 -3.92 -3.25
N GLN A 86 15.79 -3.53 -4.49
CA GLN A 86 16.71 -3.64 -5.64
C GLN A 86 17.17 -5.08 -5.94
N LYS A 87 16.37 -6.07 -5.55
CA LYS A 87 16.63 -7.49 -5.83
C LYS A 87 16.03 -7.93 -7.15
N ASN A 88 16.58 -9.00 -7.72
CA ASN A 88 16.01 -9.67 -8.88
C ASN A 88 14.65 -10.30 -8.50
N ALA A 89 13.70 -10.27 -9.42
CA ALA A 89 12.39 -10.88 -9.27
C ALA A 89 11.93 -11.53 -10.59
N ASP A 90 12.85 -11.90 -11.47
CA ASP A 90 12.52 -12.36 -12.82
C ASP A 90 11.72 -13.67 -12.82
N SER A 91 11.98 -14.57 -11.87
CA SER A 91 11.22 -15.80 -11.73
C SER A 91 9.76 -15.54 -11.31
N GLU A 92 9.54 -14.65 -10.34
CA GLU A 92 8.21 -14.21 -9.94
C GLU A 92 7.49 -13.44 -11.06
N VAL A 93 8.22 -12.62 -11.82
CA VAL A 93 7.70 -11.91 -12.98
C VAL A 93 7.22 -12.89 -14.05
N ALA A 94 8.02 -13.91 -14.37
CA ALA A 94 7.64 -14.94 -15.35
C ALA A 94 6.39 -15.70 -14.89
N ARG A 95 6.31 -16.07 -13.60
CA ARG A 95 5.12 -16.71 -13.00
C ARG A 95 3.89 -15.81 -13.07
N LEU A 96 4.03 -14.50 -12.79
CA LEU A 96 2.94 -13.53 -12.85
C LEU A 96 2.47 -13.34 -14.29
N GLU A 97 3.38 -13.28 -15.25
CA GLU A 97 3.07 -13.17 -16.68
C GLU A 97 2.33 -14.41 -17.20
N ALA A 98 2.69 -15.61 -16.74
CA ALA A 98 1.98 -16.86 -17.07
C ALA A 98 0.52 -16.89 -16.58
N LEU A 99 0.18 -16.11 -15.54
CA LEU A 99 -1.19 -15.96 -15.06
C LEU A 99 -2.02 -14.95 -15.87
N ARG A 100 -1.40 -14.27 -16.87
CA ARG A 100 -2.10 -13.29 -17.71
C ARG A 100 -2.97 -14.00 -18.75
N ARG A 101 -4.23 -13.61 -18.79
CA ARG A 101 -5.23 -14.13 -19.72
C ARG A 101 -5.25 -13.34 -21.02
N ARG A 102 -5.90 -13.89 -22.06
CA ARG A 102 -6.04 -13.23 -23.37
C ARG A 102 -6.72 -11.87 -23.30
N ASP A 103 -7.68 -11.67 -22.37
CA ASP A 103 -8.36 -10.39 -22.14
C ASP A 103 -7.49 -9.35 -21.40
N GLY A 104 -6.29 -9.73 -20.95
CA GLY A 104 -5.34 -8.91 -20.21
C GLY A 104 -5.47 -9.03 -18.70
N ARG A 105 -6.46 -9.74 -18.17
CA ARG A 105 -6.59 -9.99 -16.72
C ARG A 105 -5.45 -10.89 -16.21
N ILE A 106 -4.92 -10.56 -15.05
CA ILE A 106 -3.92 -11.37 -14.34
C ILE A 106 -4.64 -12.11 -13.20
N GLY A 107 -4.59 -13.44 -13.24
CA GLY A 107 -5.34 -14.28 -12.31
C GLY A 107 -6.85 -14.21 -12.54
N ARG A 108 -7.64 -14.18 -11.46
CA ARG A 108 -9.11 -14.24 -11.51
C ARG A 108 -9.80 -12.92 -11.16
N LEU A 109 -9.11 -12.01 -10.45
CA LEU A 109 -9.68 -10.83 -9.84
C LEU A 109 -9.30 -9.55 -10.62
N VAL A 110 -10.09 -8.50 -10.45
CA VAL A 110 -9.68 -7.14 -10.83
C VAL A 110 -8.52 -6.70 -9.94
N ASN A 111 -8.62 -6.94 -8.64
CA ASN A 111 -7.58 -6.67 -7.64
C ASN A 111 -6.23 -7.29 -8.04
N SER A 112 -6.18 -8.59 -8.35
CA SER A 112 -4.92 -9.23 -8.76
C SER A 112 -4.34 -8.65 -10.06
N THR A 113 -5.17 -8.13 -10.95
CA THR A 113 -4.71 -7.42 -12.15
C THR A 113 -4.15 -6.04 -11.81
N ILE A 114 -4.75 -5.33 -10.87
CA ILE A 114 -4.25 -4.05 -10.35
C ILE A 114 -2.82 -4.23 -9.81
N TRP A 115 -2.65 -5.18 -8.87
CA TRP A 115 -1.35 -5.50 -8.28
C TRP A 115 -0.36 -6.00 -9.31
N GLY A 116 -0.80 -6.83 -10.25
CA GLY A 116 0.02 -7.32 -11.34
C GLY A 116 0.55 -6.21 -12.25
N VAL A 117 -0.25 -5.19 -12.55
CA VAL A 117 0.22 -4.01 -13.31
C VAL A 117 1.31 -3.27 -12.53
N LEU A 118 1.10 -3.04 -11.22
CA LEU A 118 2.10 -2.37 -10.39
C LEU A 118 3.40 -3.16 -10.34
N ALA A 119 3.33 -4.49 -10.14
CA ALA A 119 4.48 -5.37 -10.09
C ALA A 119 5.27 -5.42 -11.40
N LEU A 120 4.58 -5.58 -12.52
CA LEU A 120 5.22 -5.55 -13.85
C LEU A 120 5.92 -4.22 -14.11
N ARG A 121 5.30 -3.11 -13.73
CA ARG A 121 5.90 -1.78 -13.88
C ARG A 121 7.09 -1.54 -12.93
N ALA A 122 7.07 -2.11 -11.72
CA ALA A 122 8.22 -2.13 -10.82
C ALA A 122 9.41 -2.91 -11.41
N ALA A 123 9.12 -4.00 -12.13
CA ALA A 123 10.12 -4.83 -12.81
C ALA A 123 10.51 -4.31 -14.21
N GLY A 124 10.05 -3.11 -14.62
CA GLY A 124 10.35 -2.56 -15.95
C GLY A 124 9.62 -3.27 -17.12
N ARG A 125 8.68 -4.16 -16.81
CA ARG A 125 7.98 -4.97 -17.84
C ARG A 125 6.74 -4.24 -18.38
N PRO A 126 6.37 -4.47 -19.66
CA PRO A 126 5.17 -3.88 -20.26
C PRO A 126 3.90 -4.50 -19.67
N ALA A 127 2.88 -3.65 -19.42
CA ALA A 127 1.61 -4.06 -18.85
C ALA A 127 0.38 -3.67 -19.71
N GLY A 128 0.58 -3.32 -20.99
CA GLY A 128 -0.44 -2.70 -21.85
C GLY A 128 -1.76 -3.49 -21.95
N GLY A 129 -1.73 -4.81 -22.06
CA GLY A 129 -2.93 -5.66 -22.09
C GLY A 129 -3.74 -5.55 -20.78
N SER A 130 -3.05 -5.61 -19.65
CA SER A 130 -3.66 -5.50 -18.31
C SER A 130 -4.16 -4.08 -18.02
N VAL A 131 -3.46 -3.05 -18.50
CA VAL A 131 -3.93 -1.66 -18.44
C VAL A 131 -5.25 -1.50 -19.20
N ARG A 132 -5.35 -2.03 -20.41
CA ARG A 132 -6.61 -2.02 -21.19
C ARG A 132 -7.73 -2.76 -20.48
N TYR A 133 -7.42 -3.90 -19.83
CA TYR A 133 -8.39 -4.60 -19.00
C TYR A 133 -8.91 -3.72 -17.87
N LEU A 134 -8.02 -3.08 -17.10
CA LEU A 134 -8.42 -2.19 -15.99
C LEU A 134 -9.27 -1.00 -16.45
N LEU A 135 -8.97 -0.43 -17.61
CA LEU A 135 -9.79 0.64 -18.18
C LEU A 135 -11.22 0.17 -18.48
N ARG A 136 -11.41 -1.06 -19.00
CA ARG A 136 -12.72 -1.65 -19.24
C ARG A 136 -13.43 -2.09 -17.96
N ALA A 137 -12.67 -2.46 -16.93
CA ALA A 137 -13.19 -2.92 -15.64
C ALA A 137 -13.69 -1.76 -14.73
N GLN A 138 -13.48 -0.50 -15.13
CA GLN A 138 -13.95 0.64 -14.37
C GLN A 138 -15.48 0.64 -14.29
N HIS A 139 -16.02 0.64 -13.08
CA HIS A 139 -17.46 0.69 -12.84
C HIS A 139 -18.06 2.03 -13.30
N ARG A 140 -19.38 2.05 -13.57
CA ARG A 140 -20.10 3.27 -13.99
C ARG A 140 -20.01 4.42 -12.99
N THR A 141 -19.80 4.14 -11.70
CA THR A 141 -19.58 5.16 -10.66
C THR A 141 -18.17 5.76 -10.70
N GLY A 142 -17.23 5.19 -11.45
CA GLY A 142 -15.85 5.64 -11.58
C GLY A 142 -14.85 4.85 -10.73
N GLY A 143 -15.29 4.01 -9.81
CA GLY A 143 -14.42 3.17 -8.97
C GLY A 143 -14.07 1.83 -9.62
N TRP A 144 -13.26 1.04 -8.91
CA TRP A 144 -12.93 -0.35 -9.21
C TRP A 144 -13.30 -1.23 -8.03
N ALA A 145 -13.62 -2.48 -8.31
CA ALA A 145 -14.02 -3.49 -7.34
C ALA A 145 -12.97 -4.59 -7.24
N TRP A 146 -12.99 -5.35 -6.15
CA TRP A 146 -12.14 -6.50 -5.93
C TRP A 146 -12.24 -7.56 -7.03
N TYR A 147 -13.46 -7.88 -7.47
CA TYR A 147 -13.74 -8.89 -8.49
C TYR A 147 -14.60 -8.32 -9.64
N PRO A 148 -14.63 -8.97 -10.81
CA PRO A 148 -15.45 -8.52 -11.93
C PRO A 148 -16.93 -8.41 -11.54
N ARG A 149 -17.57 -7.30 -11.90
CA ARG A 149 -18.97 -6.97 -11.58
C ARG A 149 -19.27 -6.75 -10.09
N GLY A 150 -18.21 -6.67 -9.24
CA GLY A 150 -18.36 -6.34 -7.82
C GLY A 150 -18.70 -4.87 -7.58
N ALA A 151 -19.04 -4.55 -6.34
CA ALA A 151 -19.22 -3.18 -5.90
C ALA A 151 -17.84 -2.52 -5.71
N PRO A 152 -17.59 -1.31 -6.24
CA PRO A 152 -16.36 -0.58 -6.06
C PRO A 152 -16.13 -0.17 -4.60
N ASP A 153 -14.86 -0.20 -4.21
CA ASP A 153 -14.41 0.29 -2.91
C ASP A 153 -13.24 1.30 -3.07
N SER A 154 -12.85 1.93 -1.96
CA SER A 154 -11.81 2.93 -1.97
C SER A 154 -10.42 2.35 -2.21
N ASN A 155 -10.12 1.17 -1.67
CA ASN A 155 -8.79 0.57 -1.73
C ASN A 155 -8.47 0.09 -3.15
N ASP A 156 -9.38 -0.69 -3.76
CA ASP A 156 -9.21 -1.13 -5.14
C ASP A 156 -9.23 0.05 -6.13
N THR A 157 -10.07 1.06 -5.87
CA THR A 157 -10.08 2.27 -6.70
C THR A 157 -8.76 3.03 -6.60
N ALA A 158 -8.24 3.19 -5.38
CA ALA A 158 -6.97 3.89 -5.17
C ALA A 158 -5.78 3.13 -5.78
N ALA A 159 -5.74 1.82 -5.61
CA ALA A 159 -4.71 0.98 -6.21
C ALA A 159 -4.81 0.97 -7.75
N ALA A 160 -6.03 0.93 -8.31
CA ALA A 160 -6.25 0.99 -9.77
C ALA A 160 -5.78 2.32 -10.37
N VAL A 161 -6.02 3.44 -9.69
CA VAL A 161 -5.50 4.76 -10.12
C VAL A 161 -3.98 4.72 -10.19
N GLN A 162 -3.30 4.21 -9.16
CA GLN A 162 -1.85 4.06 -9.14
C GLN A 162 -1.35 3.14 -10.27
N ALA A 163 -1.99 1.98 -10.44
CA ALA A 163 -1.65 1.01 -11.48
C ALA A 163 -1.78 1.60 -12.90
N LEU A 164 -2.87 2.30 -13.17
CA LEU A 164 -3.08 2.98 -14.45
C LEU A 164 -2.05 4.08 -14.69
N ARG A 165 -1.71 4.88 -13.65
CA ARG A 165 -0.66 5.89 -13.72
C ARG A 165 0.72 5.27 -14.00
N ALA A 166 1.07 4.20 -13.29
CA ALA A 166 2.30 3.44 -13.52
C ALA A 166 2.33 2.82 -14.93
N GLY A 167 1.18 2.40 -15.42
CA GLY A 167 0.98 1.85 -16.77
C GLY A 167 0.97 2.87 -17.90
N GLY A 168 1.20 4.17 -17.61
CA GLY A 168 1.34 5.22 -18.61
C GLY A 168 0.04 5.99 -18.93
N VAL A 169 -1.06 5.69 -18.24
CA VAL A 169 -2.32 6.45 -18.43
C VAL A 169 -2.16 7.87 -17.89
N GLY A 170 -2.42 8.88 -18.70
CA GLY A 170 -2.23 10.29 -18.37
C GLY A 170 -3.07 10.73 -17.14
N ALA A 171 -2.53 11.61 -16.32
CA ALA A 171 -3.21 12.11 -15.10
C ALA A 171 -4.56 12.79 -15.38
N ARG A 172 -4.72 13.35 -16.60
CA ARG A 172 -5.96 14.01 -17.06
C ARG A 172 -6.90 13.06 -17.79
N ALA A 173 -6.55 11.77 -17.95
CA ALA A 173 -7.42 10.78 -18.60
C ALA A 173 -8.75 10.64 -17.86
N ARG A 174 -9.83 10.38 -18.61
CA ARG A 174 -11.20 10.27 -18.06
C ARG A 174 -11.27 9.24 -16.93
N ALA A 175 -10.61 8.08 -17.11
CA ALA A 175 -10.62 7.01 -16.10
C ALA A 175 -10.00 7.48 -14.78
N ILE A 176 -8.85 8.18 -14.83
CA ILE A 176 -8.18 8.72 -13.64
C ILE A 176 -9.08 9.75 -12.94
N ARG A 177 -9.62 10.71 -13.68
CA ARG A 177 -10.51 11.74 -13.10
C ARG A 177 -11.71 11.10 -12.41
N ARG A 178 -12.38 10.14 -13.05
CA ARG A 178 -13.55 9.45 -12.46
C ARG A 178 -13.18 8.67 -11.21
N GLY A 179 -12.02 7.98 -11.20
CA GLY A 179 -11.52 7.30 -10.00
C GLY A 179 -11.28 8.25 -8.84
N LEU A 180 -10.63 9.39 -9.09
CA LEU A 180 -10.40 10.40 -8.06
C LEU A 180 -11.71 11.06 -7.58
N THR A 181 -12.68 11.27 -8.48
CA THR A 181 -14.02 11.77 -8.10
C THR A 181 -14.74 10.76 -7.23
N PHE A 182 -14.69 9.46 -7.56
CA PHE A 182 -15.25 8.40 -6.72
C PHE A 182 -14.63 8.42 -5.31
N LEU A 183 -13.30 8.46 -5.20
CA LEU A 183 -12.61 8.58 -3.90
C LEU A 183 -13.06 9.85 -3.15
N ARG A 184 -13.05 11.01 -3.81
CA ARG A 184 -13.46 12.27 -3.18
C ARG A 184 -14.89 12.19 -2.61
N GLY A 185 -15.80 11.51 -3.30
CA GLY A 185 -17.18 11.28 -2.84
C GLY A 185 -17.31 10.36 -1.63
N LEU A 186 -16.25 9.63 -1.25
CA LEU A 186 -16.18 8.80 -0.05
C LEU A 186 -15.57 9.56 1.14
N GLN A 187 -14.85 10.67 0.93
CA GLN A 187 -14.20 11.40 2.01
C GLN A 187 -15.23 11.92 3.01
N ARG A 188 -15.00 11.64 4.29
CA ARG A 188 -15.91 12.02 5.38
C ARG A 188 -15.51 13.37 6.00
N GLN A 189 -16.40 13.93 6.81
CA GLN A 189 -16.17 15.19 7.54
C GLN A 189 -14.94 15.13 8.48
N ASP A 190 -14.60 13.92 9.01
CA ASP A 190 -13.40 13.73 9.82
C ASP A 190 -12.09 13.83 9.01
N GLY A 191 -12.20 13.93 7.69
CA GLY A 191 -11.09 14.02 6.74
C GLY A 191 -10.59 12.67 6.22
N GLY A 192 -10.97 11.56 6.86
CA GLY A 192 -10.59 10.21 6.47
C GLY A 192 -11.44 9.65 5.33
N PHE A 193 -11.02 8.50 4.85
CA PHE A 193 -11.72 7.73 3.83
C PHE A 193 -12.14 6.37 4.41
N PRO A 194 -13.39 5.96 4.26
CA PRO A 194 -13.83 4.61 4.57
C PRO A 194 -13.58 3.67 3.39
N LEU A 195 -13.58 2.36 3.63
CA LEU A 195 -13.53 1.35 2.58
C LEU A 195 -14.70 1.51 1.59
N VAL A 196 -15.93 1.64 2.12
CA VAL A 196 -17.15 1.86 1.34
C VAL A 196 -18.03 2.90 2.02
N ARG A 197 -18.97 3.49 1.25
CA ARG A 197 -19.95 4.44 1.79
C ARG A 197 -20.71 3.83 2.98
N GLY A 198 -20.93 4.62 4.02
CA GLY A 198 -21.62 4.20 5.25
C GLY A 198 -20.72 3.57 6.31
N ARG A 199 -19.49 3.17 6.00
CA ARG A 199 -18.51 2.72 6.99
C ARG A 199 -17.78 3.91 7.64
N THR A 200 -17.15 3.64 8.78
CA THR A 200 -16.24 4.58 9.44
C THR A 200 -14.94 4.72 8.63
N SER A 201 -14.34 5.91 8.69
CA SER A 201 -13.00 6.14 8.12
C SER A 201 -11.97 5.25 8.80
N ASP A 202 -10.98 4.79 8.04
CA ASP A 202 -9.87 4.00 8.55
C ASP A 202 -8.52 4.47 7.98
N ALA A 203 -7.43 4.07 8.64
CA ALA A 203 -6.08 4.48 8.28
C ALA A 203 -5.65 3.92 6.92
N GLN A 204 -5.99 2.68 6.64
CA GLN A 204 -5.61 1.98 5.41
C GLN A 204 -6.27 2.64 4.20
N SER A 205 -7.59 2.77 4.21
CA SER A 205 -8.35 3.41 3.12
C SER A 205 -7.93 4.86 2.91
N THR A 206 -7.62 5.58 4.00
CA THR A 206 -7.13 6.95 3.92
C THR A 206 -5.74 7.02 3.30
N ALA A 207 -4.83 6.15 3.70
CA ALA A 207 -3.48 6.08 3.14
C ALA A 207 -3.51 5.73 1.64
N TRP A 208 -4.32 4.78 1.23
CA TRP A 208 -4.52 4.40 -0.17
C TRP A 208 -5.07 5.56 -1.00
N ALA A 209 -6.08 6.26 -0.51
CA ALA A 209 -6.64 7.43 -1.19
C ALA A 209 -5.58 8.54 -1.37
N ILE A 210 -4.78 8.84 -0.33
CA ILE A 210 -3.67 9.79 -0.43
C ILE A 210 -2.73 9.41 -1.58
N GLN A 211 -2.27 8.16 -1.63
CA GLN A 211 -1.36 7.67 -2.66
C GLN A 211 -1.96 7.80 -4.08
N ALA A 212 -3.25 7.52 -4.24
CA ALA A 212 -3.94 7.69 -5.53
C ALA A 212 -3.93 9.14 -6.01
N PHE A 213 -4.25 10.09 -5.14
CA PHE A 213 -4.19 11.52 -5.49
C PHE A 213 -2.76 11.94 -5.84
N VAL A 214 -1.77 11.55 -5.03
CA VAL A 214 -0.35 11.86 -5.28
C VAL A 214 0.11 11.28 -6.62
N SER A 215 -0.24 10.02 -6.94
CA SER A 215 0.14 9.37 -8.20
C SER A 215 -0.39 10.12 -9.44
N ALA A 216 -1.49 10.82 -9.28
CA ALA A 216 -2.11 11.64 -10.33
C ALA A 216 -1.64 13.11 -10.30
N GLY A 217 -0.65 13.47 -9.48
CA GLY A 217 -0.20 14.84 -9.32
C GLY A 217 -1.26 15.76 -8.70
N ARG A 218 -2.13 15.23 -7.85
CA ARG A 218 -3.20 15.95 -7.19
C ARG A 218 -3.03 15.94 -5.67
N SER A 219 -3.51 16.99 -5.01
CA SER A 219 -3.53 17.02 -3.55
C SER A 219 -4.69 16.19 -3.00
N PRO A 220 -4.43 15.31 -2.01
CA PRO A 220 -5.49 14.64 -1.26
C PRO A 220 -6.22 15.59 -0.29
N GLY A 221 -5.62 16.76 -0.01
CA GLY A 221 -6.09 17.74 0.97
C GLY A 221 -5.54 17.49 2.38
N GLY A 222 -5.32 18.57 3.13
CA GLY A 222 -4.83 18.53 4.52
C GLY A 222 -5.67 17.68 5.48
N PRO A 223 -7.03 17.64 5.35
CA PRO A 223 -7.86 16.82 6.22
C PRO A 223 -7.49 15.33 6.26
N ALA A 224 -7.05 14.74 5.13
CA ALA A 224 -6.65 13.33 5.09
C ALA A 224 -5.40 13.06 5.96
N PHE A 225 -4.41 13.93 5.90
CA PHE A 225 -3.22 13.82 6.75
C PHE A 225 -3.53 14.07 8.22
N ARG A 226 -4.40 15.05 8.53
CA ARG A 226 -4.85 15.27 9.92
C ARG A 226 -5.62 14.08 10.47
N TYR A 227 -6.39 13.38 9.64
CA TYR A 227 -7.06 12.16 10.07
C TYR A 227 -6.03 11.08 10.44
N LEU A 228 -5.02 10.81 9.61
CA LEU A 228 -3.95 9.86 9.94
C LEU A 228 -3.21 10.28 11.22
N ALA A 229 -2.87 11.56 11.37
CA ALA A 229 -2.17 12.04 12.56
C ALA A 229 -2.92 11.74 13.86
N LYS A 230 -4.25 11.77 13.86
CA LYS A 230 -5.10 11.42 15.04
C LYS A 230 -5.10 9.93 15.36
N LEU A 231 -4.66 9.07 14.45
CA LEU A 231 -4.58 7.62 14.65
C LEU A 231 -3.19 7.16 15.08
N ARG A 232 -2.20 8.06 15.05
CA ARG A 232 -0.83 7.76 15.49
C ARG A 232 -0.79 7.59 17.01
N ARG A 233 -0.02 6.60 17.45
CA ARG A 233 0.22 6.29 18.87
C ARG A 233 1.61 6.78 19.30
N PRO A 234 1.85 6.91 20.61
CA PRO A 234 3.17 7.33 21.14
C PRO A 234 4.31 6.41 20.73
N ASP A 235 4.05 5.11 20.57
CA ASP A 235 5.01 4.09 20.10
C ASP A 235 5.36 4.19 18.61
N GLY A 236 4.76 5.14 17.90
CA GLY A 236 4.95 5.32 16.45
C GLY A 236 3.96 4.54 15.59
N SER A 237 3.24 3.58 16.14
CA SER A 237 2.26 2.78 15.39
C SER A 237 1.02 3.58 14.99
N TYR A 238 0.26 3.02 14.06
CA TYR A 238 -1.05 3.54 13.67
C TYR A 238 -2.15 2.55 14.04
N ARG A 239 -3.24 3.07 14.63
CA ARG A 239 -4.49 2.32 14.78
C ARG A 239 -5.16 2.21 13.41
N TYR A 240 -5.88 1.10 13.18
CA TYR A 240 -6.70 0.97 11.99
C TYR A 240 -7.81 2.04 11.94
N SER A 241 -8.51 2.25 13.06
CA SER A 241 -9.54 3.28 13.21
C SER A 241 -9.59 3.81 14.65
N LYS A 242 -10.47 4.73 14.95
CA LYS A 242 -10.67 5.24 16.33
C LYS A 242 -11.02 4.13 17.31
N SER A 243 -11.78 3.13 16.89
CA SER A 243 -12.28 2.04 17.74
C SER A 243 -11.53 0.71 17.57
N TYR A 244 -10.62 0.59 16.58
CA TYR A 244 -9.95 -0.67 16.28
C TYR A 244 -8.44 -0.47 16.11
N ALA A 245 -7.65 -1.27 16.82
CA ALA A 245 -6.20 -1.12 16.91
C ALA A 245 -5.42 -2.42 16.64
N ALA A 246 -6.07 -3.48 16.19
CA ALA A 246 -5.37 -4.72 15.83
C ALA A 246 -4.47 -4.52 14.61
N THR A 247 -3.51 -5.42 14.46
CA THR A 247 -2.54 -5.45 13.35
C THR A 247 -1.80 -4.11 13.13
N PRO A 248 -1.17 -3.53 14.18
CA PRO A 248 -0.53 -2.22 14.07
C PRO A 248 0.67 -2.21 13.11
N VAL A 249 1.41 -3.32 12.97
CA VAL A 249 2.53 -3.42 12.03
C VAL A 249 2.03 -3.36 10.59
N TRP A 250 0.97 -4.12 10.28
CA TRP A 250 0.30 -4.09 8.98
C TRP A 250 -0.21 -2.70 8.62
N VAL A 251 -0.95 -2.08 9.53
CA VAL A 251 -1.54 -0.75 9.30
C VAL A 251 -0.45 0.30 9.11
N THR A 252 0.55 0.32 9.99
CA THR A 252 1.64 1.31 9.93
C THR A 252 2.45 1.17 8.65
N SER A 253 2.73 -0.06 8.23
CA SER A 253 3.42 -0.35 6.97
C SER A 253 2.71 0.23 5.74
N GLN A 254 1.37 0.20 5.73
CA GLN A 254 0.58 0.75 4.63
C GLN A 254 0.38 2.27 4.73
N VAL A 255 0.50 2.84 5.92
CA VAL A 255 0.43 4.31 6.12
C VAL A 255 1.73 4.99 5.69
N LEU A 256 2.89 4.37 5.89
CA LEU A 256 4.21 4.96 5.59
C LEU A 256 4.33 5.52 4.16
N PRO A 257 3.95 4.81 3.08
CA PRO A 257 4.01 5.35 1.72
C PRO A 257 3.16 6.61 1.51
N ALA A 258 2.02 6.71 2.21
CA ALA A 258 1.16 7.88 2.15
C ALA A 258 1.80 9.08 2.85
N LEU A 259 2.43 8.89 4.01
CA LEU A 259 3.18 9.94 4.72
C LEU A 259 4.34 10.46 3.89
N GLY A 260 5.09 9.56 3.26
CA GLY A 260 6.20 9.89 2.36
C GLY A 260 5.75 10.41 0.99
N ARG A 261 4.45 10.44 0.71
CA ARG A 261 3.90 10.77 -0.63
C ARG A 261 4.55 9.94 -1.74
N LYS A 262 4.79 8.67 -1.47
CA LYS A 262 5.44 7.70 -2.37
C LYS A 262 4.39 6.70 -2.90
N PRO A 263 3.72 6.98 -4.03
CA PRO A 263 2.79 6.02 -4.63
C PRO A 263 3.53 4.83 -5.24
N PHE A 264 2.82 3.71 -5.40
CA PHE A 264 3.37 2.52 -6.03
C PHE A 264 3.40 2.60 -7.55
N PRO A 265 4.37 1.91 -8.19
CA PRO A 265 5.52 1.27 -7.57
C PRO A 265 6.52 2.28 -7.02
N LEU A 266 7.21 1.93 -5.94
CA LEU A 266 8.28 2.78 -5.38
C LEU A 266 9.41 2.93 -6.42
N ARG A 267 9.98 4.14 -6.50
CA ARG A 267 11.09 4.50 -7.37
C ARG A 267 12.20 5.16 -6.58
#